data_a0708117346b1a94506b2bb7caba349e
#
_entry.id   a0708117346b1a94506b2bb7caba349e
#
_cell.length_a   1.000
_cell.length_b   1.000
_cell.length_c   1.000
_cell.angle_alpha   90.00
_cell.angle_beta   90.00
_cell.angle_gamma   90.00
#
_symmetry.space_group_name_H-M   'P 1'
#
loop_
_entity.id
_entity.type
_entity.pdbx_description
1 polymer ?
#
loop_
_entity_poly.entity_id
_entity_poly.type
_entity_poly.pdbx_seq_one_letter_code
_entity_poly.pdbx_strand_id
1 'polypeptide(L)' 'MLTMYATVQEAPPDHRGGYSLGRDELVVEEAEYDQALAAARRLVPAGWRIIALRVGRD' A
#
# COMPACT_ATOMS: atom_id res chain seq x y z
N MET A 1 -4.42 19.19 -3.96
CA MET A 1 -4.42 17.97 -3.07
C MET A 1 -4.04 16.78 -3.90
N LEU A 2 -3.27 15.89 -3.32
CA LEU A 2 -2.75 14.72 -3.99
C LEU A 2 -3.40 13.47 -3.40
N THR A 3 -3.87 12.57 -4.26
CA THR A 3 -4.44 11.30 -3.83
C THR A 3 -3.48 10.18 -4.21
N MET A 4 -3.09 9.37 -3.24
CA MET A 4 -2.19 8.25 -3.46
C MET A 4 -2.95 6.94 -3.29
N TYR A 5 -2.82 6.07 -4.27
CA TYR A 5 -3.41 4.73 -4.24
C TYR A 5 -2.27 3.73 -4.06
N ALA A 6 -2.26 3.05 -2.95
CA ALA A 6 -1.24 2.06 -2.64
C ALA A 6 -1.84 0.67 -2.64
N THR A 7 -1.38 -0.16 -3.55
CA THR A 7 -1.80 -1.56 -3.58
C THR A 7 -0.91 -2.33 -2.63
N VAL A 8 -1.50 -3.03 -1.68
CA VAL A 8 -0.79 -3.83 -0.70
C VAL A 8 -1.10 -5.30 -0.89
N GLN A 9 -0.14 -6.13 -0.54
CA GLN A 9 -0.28 -7.57 -0.65
C GLN A 9 0.28 -8.20 0.61
N GLU A 10 -0.38 -9.25 1.05
CA GLU A 10 0.08 -10.03 2.19
C GLU A 10 1.41 -10.69 1.85
N ALA A 11 2.40 -10.58 2.74
CA ALA A 11 3.68 -11.24 2.56
C ALA A 11 3.54 -12.70 3.01
N PRO A 12 4.01 -13.67 2.22
CA PRO A 12 3.92 -15.06 2.62
C PRO A 12 4.79 -15.34 3.86
N PRO A 13 4.30 -16.16 4.80
CA PRO A 13 5.09 -16.44 6.00
C PRO A 13 6.31 -17.32 5.73
N ASP A 14 6.31 -18.07 4.63
CA ASP A 14 7.46 -18.85 4.20
C ASP A 14 7.44 -18.97 2.68
N HIS A 15 8.42 -19.68 2.11
CA HIS A 15 8.57 -19.77 0.65
C HIS A 15 7.84 -20.96 0.02
N ARG A 16 6.96 -21.58 0.73
CA ARG A 16 6.18 -22.69 0.17
C ARG A 16 5.09 -22.14 -0.74
N GLY A 17 4.90 -22.74 -1.88
CA GLY A 17 3.84 -22.36 -2.79
C GLY A 17 2.46 -22.73 -2.26
N GLY A 18 1.42 -22.35 -2.97
CA GLY A 18 0.07 -22.72 -2.66
C GLY A 18 -0.72 -21.74 -1.80
N TYR A 19 -0.16 -20.58 -1.50
CA TYR A 19 -0.87 -19.57 -0.75
C TYR A 19 -1.73 -18.72 -1.65
N SER A 20 -2.93 -18.44 -1.16
CA SER A 20 -3.76 -17.40 -1.75
C SER A 20 -3.48 -16.12 -0.95
N LEU A 21 -2.68 -15.22 -1.51
CA LEU A 21 -2.30 -13.99 -0.83
C LEU A 21 -3.39 -12.94 -0.96
N GLY A 22 -3.72 -12.30 0.16
CA GLY A 22 -4.66 -11.21 0.17
C GLY A 22 -4.09 -9.96 -0.49
N ARG A 23 -4.95 -9.21 -1.17
CA ARG A 23 -4.61 -7.89 -1.73
C ARG A 23 -5.64 -6.88 -1.29
N ASP A 24 -5.19 -5.65 -1.12
CA ASP A 24 -6.08 -4.57 -0.78
C ASP A 24 -5.51 -3.27 -1.35
N GLU A 25 -6.33 -2.24 -1.38
CA GLU A 25 -5.91 -0.93 -1.84
C GLU A 25 -6.15 0.09 -0.73
N LEU A 26 -5.12 0.87 -0.46
CA LEU A 26 -5.18 1.97 0.49
C LEU A 26 -5.22 3.28 -0.30
N VAL A 27 -6.06 4.20 0.15
CA VAL A 27 -6.19 5.51 -0.48
C VAL A 27 -5.90 6.56 0.59
N VAL A 28 -4.93 7.43 0.30
CA VAL A 28 -4.61 8.54 1.20
C VAL A 28 -4.60 9.84 0.42
N GLU A 29 -5.03 10.92 1.07
CA GLU A 29 -5.02 12.25 0.49
C GLU A 29 -4.14 13.14 1.37
N GLU A 30 -3.17 13.80 0.75
CA GLU A 30 -2.28 14.69 1.45
C GLU A 30 -1.87 15.83 0.51
N ALA A 31 -1.32 16.89 1.08
CA ALA A 31 -0.88 18.03 0.29
C ALA A 31 0.36 17.69 -0.54
N GLU A 32 1.25 16.85 0.00
CA GLU A 32 2.52 16.53 -0.63
C GLU A 32 2.75 15.03 -0.72
N TYR A 33 3.56 14.65 -1.70
CA TYR A 33 3.87 13.24 -1.97
C TYR A 33 4.50 12.56 -0.76
N ASP A 34 5.50 13.21 -0.14
CA ASP A 34 6.21 12.61 0.99
C ASP A 34 5.27 12.31 2.15
N GLN A 35 4.33 13.21 2.39
CA GLN A 35 3.34 13.03 3.46
C GLN A 35 2.39 11.89 3.12
N ALA A 36 1.97 11.80 1.85
CA ALA A 36 1.09 10.72 1.41
C ALA A 36 1.76 9.37 1.53
N LEU A 37 3.04 9.28 1.16
CA LEU A 37 3.80 8.05 1.26
C LEU A 37 3.94 7.60 2.71
N ALA A 38 4.26 8.53 3.61
CA ALA A 38 4.38 8.22 5.03
C ALA A 38 3.04 7.75 5.60
N ALA A 39 1.95 8.41 5.22
CA ALA A 39 0.62 8.01 5.67
C ALA A 39 0.26 6.62 5.16
N ALA A 40 0.56 6.33 3.89
CA ALA A 40 0.29 5.00 3.32
C ALA A 40 1.05 3.92 4.07
N ARG A 41 2.33 4.17 4.37
CA ARG A 41 3.15 3.20 5.11
C ARG A 41 2.61 2.91 6.50
N ARG A 42 2.03 3.90 7.16
CA ARG A 42 1.43 3.69 8.47
C ARG A 42 0.19 2.83 8.42
N LEU A 43 -0.52 2.84 7.29
CA LEU A 43 -1.74 2.07 7.13
C LEU A 43 -1.48 0.63 6.72
N VAL A 44 -0.27 0.29 6.30
CA VAL A 44 0.07 -1.07 5.89
C VAL A 44 0.11 -1.95 7.14
N PRO A 45 -0.73 -3.00 7.19
CA PRO A 45 -0.73 -3.91 8.35
C PRO A 45 0.57 -4.69 8.47
N ALA A 46 0.86 -5.17 9.66
CA ALA A 46 1.99 -6.05 9.87
C ALA A 46 1.84 -7.30 9.00
N GLY A 47 2.92 -7.70 8.33
CA GLY A 47 2.89 -8.85 7.43
C GLY A 47 2.44 -8.52 6.02
N TRP A 48 2.14 -7.25 5.72
CA TRP A 48 1.77 -6.79 4.39
C TRP A 48 2.85 -5.86 3.84
N ARG A 49 2.84 -5.67 2.53
CA ARG A 49 3.80 -4.76 1.88
C ARG A 49 3.12 -4.04 0.72
N ILE A 50 3.63 -2.86 0.40
CA ILE A 50 3.19 -2.10 -0.76
C ILE A 50 3.88 -2.68 -2.00
N ILE A 51 3.08 -3.05 -3.00
CA ILE A 51 3.60 -3.62 -4.25
C ILE A 51 3.42 -2.67 -5.43
N ALA A 52 2.59 -1.66 -5.30
CA ALA A 52 2.39 -0.68 -6.36
C ALA A 52 1.89 0.62 -5.76
N LEU A 53 2.30 1.73 -6.36
CA LEU A 53 1.84 3.07 -5.99
C LEU A 53 1.37 3.79 -7.24
N ARG A 54 0.26 4.49 -7.09
CA ARG A 54 -0.28 5.33 -8.15
C ARG A 54 -0.72 6.64 -7.53
N VAL A 55 -0.46 7.74 -8.22
CA VAL A 55 -0.76 9.08 -7.71
C VAL A 55 -1.65 9.80 -8.70
N GLY A 56 -2.76 10.35 -8.19
CA GLY A 56 -3.62 11.24 -8.93
C GLY A 56 -3.54 12.65 -8.35
N ARG A 57 -3.64 13.65 -9.19
CA ARG A 57 -3.67 15.05 -8.77
C ARG A 57 -4.92 15.72 -9.31
N ASP A 58 -5.51 16.52 -8.47
CA ASP A 58 -6.65 17.35 -8.85
C ASP A 58 -6.20 18.72 -9.36
#